data_81f2ba278c91c23d527422e72c4f16b6
#
_entry.id   81f2ba278c91c23d527422e72c4f16b6
#
_cell.length_a   1.000
_cell.length_b   1.000
_cell.length_c   1.000
_cell.angle_alpha   90.00
_cell.angle_beta   90.00
_cell.angle_gamma   90.00
#
_symmetry.space_group_name_H-M   'P 1'
#
loop_
_entity.id
_entity.type
_entity.pdbx_description
1 polymer ?
#
loop_
_entity_poly.entity_id
_entity_poly.type
_entity_poly.pdbx_seq_one_letter_code
_entity_poly.pdbx_strand_id
1 'polypeptide(L)'
;MIIEIIFYLCLEPNKEKVMKMVFVFVVSLLVLGSLARVNAQEKETLVKVGDDVPEFVVEMFDGQKINIKDLKGKIVLINFWATWCPPCQEELKRVQKDIIDRFKGKDFVFLAISREESKEQVKKFRERNGYTFPMGLDPERKIYSKFATATIPRNFIIDKKGKIVEIEVGYTKEAFAKMIEKLEKLLK
;
A
#
# COMPACT_ATOMS: atom_id res chain seq x y z
N MET A 1 -35.81 12.18 12.89
CA MET A 1 -34.98 13.42 12.80
C MET A 1 -34.49 13.72 11.37
N ILE A 2 -33.79 12.82 10.65
CA ILE A 2 -33.35 13.06 9.23
C ILE A 2 -34.54 13.08 8.27
N ILE A 3 -35.53 12.19 8.44
CA ILE A 3 -36.72 12.07 7.59
C ILE A 3 -37.63 13.29 7.76
N GLU A 4 -37.78 13.85 8.95
CA GLU A 4 -38.58 15.06 9.19
C GLU A 4 -37.95 16.30 8.56
N ILE A 5 -36.62 16.41 8.57
CA ILE A 5 -35.92 17.50 7.89
C ILE A 5 -36.12 17.44 6.38
N ILE A 6 -36.11 16.23 5.78
CA ILE A 6 -36.39 16.05 4.35
C ILE A 6 -37.85 16.44 4.01
N PHE A 7 -38.81 16.13 4.88
CA PHE A 7 -40.22 16.49 4.67
C PHE A 7 -40.49 17.98 4.78
N TYR A 8 -39.82 18.69 5.70
CA TYR A 8 -39.87 20.15 5.81
C TYR A 8 -39.28 20.88 4.61
N LEU A 9 -38.23 20.33 4.01
CA LEU A 9 -37.56 20.88 2.83
C LEU A 9 -38.39 20.75 1.53
N CYS A 10 -39.43 19.89 1.51
CA CYS A 10 -40.30 19.72 0.35
C CYS A 10 -41.43 20.75 0.24
N LEU A 11 -41.69 21.55 1.30
CA LEU A 11 -42.83 22.50 1.38
C LEU A 11 -42.50 23.97 1.13
N GLU A 12 -41.24 24.30 0.93
CA GLU A 12 -40.76 25.67 0.72
C GLU A 12 -40.79 26.10 -0.75
N PRO A 13 -41.21 27.36 -1.07
CA PRO A 13 -41.34 27.88 -2.44
C PRO A 13 -39.98 28.12 -3.16
N ASN A 14 -38.84 27.84 -2.52
CA ASN A 14 -37.52 28.07 -3.05
C ASN A 14 -36.67 26.78 -3.15
N LYS A 15 -37.23 25.74 -3.75
CA LYS A 15 -36.63 24.40 -3.89
C LYS A 15 -35.20 24.42 -4.50
N GLU A 16 -34.94 25.31 -5.45
CA GLU A 16 -33.64 25.41 -6.11
C GLU A 16 -32.52 25.90 -5.15
N LYS A 17 -32.86 26.86 -4.28
CA LYS A 17 -31.91 27.45 -3.33
C LYS A 17 -31.55 26.46 -2.23
N VAL A 18 -32.56 25.73 -1.74
CA VAL A 18 -32.40 24.68 -0.73
C VAL A 18 -31.60 23.51 -1.29
N MET A 19 -31.87 23.07 -2.50
CA MET A 19 -31.15 21.99 -3.18
C MET A 19 -29.68 22.35 -3.42
N LYS A 20 -29.39 23.58 -3.83
CA LYS A 20 -28.00 24.09 -3.94
C LYS A 20 -27.29 24.11 -2.59
N MET A 21 -27.98 24.53 -1.53
CA MET A 21 -27.41 24.57 -0.18
C MET A 21 -27.12 23.16 0.36
N VAL A 22 -28.03 22.21 0.17
CA VAL A 22 -27.83 20.79 0.54
C VAL A 22 -26.68 20.18 -0.27
N PHE A 23 -26.61 20.45 -1.55
CA PHE A 23 -25.53 19.99 -2.41
C PHE A 23 -24.15 20.51 -1.94
N VAL A 24 -24.05 21.81 -1.63
CA VAL A 24 -22.81 22.40 -1.09
C VAL A 24 -22.44 21.80 0.26
N PHE A 25 -23.42 21.53 1.14
CA PHE A 25 -23.18 20.90 2.44
C PHE A 25 -22.69 19.46 2.28
N VAL A 26 -23.29 18.68 1.40
CA VAL A 26 -22.87 17.29 1.13
C VAL A 26 -21.46 17.24 0.53
N VAL A 27 -21.18 18.11 -0.46
CA VAL A 27 -19.83 18.21 -1.05
C VAL A 27 -18.81 18.63 0.00
N SER A 28 -19.13 19.60 0.86
CA SER A 28 -18.25 20.03 1.96
C SER A 28 -17.95 18.89 2.94
N LEU A 29 -18.94 18.09 3.32
CA LEU A 29 -18.77 16.93 4.20
C LEU A 29 -17.90 15.83 3.55
N LEU A 30 -18.05 15.61 2.24
CA LEU A 30 -17.22 14.65 1.48
C LEU A 30 -15.76 15.11 1.40
N VAL A 31 -15.53 16.41 1.17
CA VAL A 31 -14.18 16.99 1.14
C VAL A 31 -13.51 16.92 2.51
N LEU A 32 -14.23 17.30 3.58
CA LEU A 32 -13.71 17.21 4.94
C LEU A 32 -13.40 15.77 5.36
N GLY A 33 -14.24 14.81 4.95
CA GLY A 33 -14.01 13.38 5.22
C GLY A 33 -12.80 12.82 4.48
N SER A 34 -12.51 13.29 3.26
CA SER A 34 -11.32 12.88 2.51
C SER A 34 -10.04 13.47 3.09
N LEU A 35 -10.04 14.73 3.51
CA LEU A 35 -8.89 15.37 4.18
C LEU A 35 -8.55 14.69 5.52
N ALA A 36 -9.55 14.29 6.30
CA ALA A 36 -9.33 13.58 7.54
C ALA A 36 -8.68 12.19 7.33
N ARG A 37 -9.03 11.49 6.26
CA ARG A 37 -8.41 10.19 5.92
C ARG A 37 -6.96 10.33 5.48
N VAL A 38 -6.63 11.33 4.67
CA VAL A 38 -5.24 11.61 4.25
C VAL A 38 -4.37 11.90 5.46
N ASN A 39 -4.82 12.77 6.39
CA ASN A 39 -4.07 13.09 7.61
C ASN A 39 -3.89 11.87 8.54
N ALA A 40 -4.86 10.95 8.60
CA ALA A 40 -4.74 9.73 9.41
C ALA A 40 -3.68 8.78 8.83
N GLN A 41 -3.63 8.62 7.51
CA GLN A 41 -2.62 7.77 6.85
C GLN A 41 -1.21 8.33 6.98
N GLU A 42 -1.03 9.66 6.94
CA GLU A 42 0.26 10.30 7.19
C GLU A 42 0.77 10.03 8.61
N LYS A 43 -0.11 10.10 9.63
CA LYS A 43 0.26 9.79 11.02
C LYS A 43 0.70 8.34 11.23
N GLU A 44 0.23 7.40 10.41
CA GLU A 44 0.60 5.99 10.50
C GLU A 44 1.95 5.69 9.85
N THR A 45 2.44 6.55 8.96
CA THR A 45 3.70 6.36 8.24
C THR A 45 4.84 7.00 9.05
N LEU A 46 5.84 6.21 9.42
CA LEU A 46 6.97 6.64 10.26
C LEU A 46 8.17 7.16 9.45
N VAL A 47 8.14 6.98 8.14
CA VAL A 47 9.18 7.40 7.19
C VAL A 47 8.55 8.27 6.10
N LYS A 48 9.35 9.06 5.40
CA LYS A 48 8.89 9.92 4.30
C LYS A 48 9.76 9.77 3.06
N VAL A 49 9.25 10.24 1.93
CA VAL A 49 10.05 10.35 0.70
C VAL A 49 11.28 11.22 0.94
N GLY A 50 12.44 10.72 0.52
CA GLY A 50 13.75 11.32 0.75
C GLY A 50 14.52 10.75 1.94
N ASP A 51 13.87 10.05 2.86
CA ASP A 51 14.54 9.38 3.98
C ASP A 51 15.38 8.19 3.48
N ASP A 52 16.41 7.82 4.25
CA ASP A 52 17.06 6.54 4.08
C ASP A 52 16.13 5.40 4.47
N VAL A 53 16.15 4.32 3.71
CA VAL A 53 15.39 3.12 4.06
C VAL A 53 15.86 2.60 5.43
N PRO A 54 14.93 2.30 6.38
CA PRO A 54 15.30 1.71 7.65
C PRO A 54 16.08 0.41 7.48
N GLU A 55 17.09 0.21 8.32
CA GLU A 55 17.90 -1.01 8.29
C GLU A 55 17.13 -2.23 8.81
N PHE A 56 17.15 -3.31 8.05
CA PHE A 56 16.59 -4.60 8.45
C PHE A 56 17.23 -5.76 7.71
N VAL A 57 17.06 -6.94 8.28
CA VAL A 57 17.31 -8.22 7.63
C VAL A 57 15.98 -8.97 7.59
N VAL A 58 15.55 -9.39 6.41
CA VAL A 58 14.36 -10.21 6.23
C VAL A 58 14.73 -11.66 5.96
N GLU A 59 14.07 -12.58 6.65
CA GLU A 59 14.13 -14.00 6.33
C GLU A 59 13.10 -14.30 5.24
N MET A 60 13.58 -14.82 4.13
CA MET A 60 12.74 -15.23 3.01
C MET A 60 12.13 -16.61 3.28
N PHE A 61 11.05 -16.91 2.58
CA PHE A 61 10.34 -18.18 2.75
C PHE A 61 11.21 -19.43 2.51
N ASP A 62 12.19 -19.34 1.62
CA ASP A 62 13.17 -20.39 1.32
C ASP A 62 14.32 -20.49 2.35
N GLY A 63 14.34 -19.61 3.36
CA GLY A 63 15.35 -19.55 4.40
C GLY A 63 16.52 -18.60 4.10
N GLN A 64 16.60 -18.03 2.89
CA GLN A 64 17.60 -17.01 2.58
C GLN A 64 17.36 -15.78 3.46
N LYS A 65 18.45 -15.14 3.92
CA LYS A 65 18.39 -13.87 4.61
C LYS A 65 18.87 -12.75 3.70
N ILE A 66 18.06 -11.72 3.55
CA ILE A 66 18.38 -10.54 2.74
C ILE A 66 18.54 -9.34 3.66
N ASN A 67 19.73 -8.73 3.65
CA ASN A 67 19.96 -7.44 4.30
C ASN A 67 19.66 -6.32 3.29
N ILE A 68 18.79 -5.38 3.66
CA ILE A 68 18.45 -4.24 2.80
C ILE A 68 19.67 -3.43 2.34
N LYS A 69 20.73 -3.38 3.16
CA LYS A 69 22.00 -2.69 2.81
C LYS A 69 22.71 -3.31 1.60
N ASP A 70 22.56 -4.63 1.42
CA ASP A 70 23.21 -5.37 0.33
C ASP A 70 22.52 -5.14 -1.01
N LEU A 71 21.38 -4.45 -1.00
CA LEU A 71 20.60 -4.12 -2.20
C LEU A 71 20.94 -2.73 -2.78
N LYS A 72 21.93 -2.02 -2.24
CA LYS A 72 22.43 -0.78 -2.86
C LYS A 72 22.83 -1.03 -4.31
N GLY A 73 22.52 -0.07 -5.19
CA GLY A 73 22.70 -0.21 -6.64
C GLY A 73 21.48 -0.77 -7.38
N LYS A 74 20.49 -1.30 -6.65
CA LYS A 74 19.24 -1.81 -7.22
C LYS A 74 18.06 -0.93 -6.84
N ILE A 75 17.03 -0.91 -7.68
CA ILE A 75 15.70 -0.41 -7.31
C ILE A 75 15.01 -1.52 -6.50
N VAL A 76 14.48 -1.18 -5.33
CA VAL A 76 13.78 -2.15 -4.47
C VAL A 76 12.32 -1.74 -4.30
N LEU A 77 11.40 -2.65 -4.54
CA LEU A 77 10.00 -2.51 -4.16
C LEU A 77 9.74 -3.37 -2.93
N ILE A 78 9.48 -2.74 -1.80
CA ILE A 78 9.04 -3.41 -0.57
C ILE A 78 7.52 -3.34 -0.53
N ASN A 79 6.87 -4.50 -0.42
CA ASN A 79 5.42 -4.63 -0.24
C ASN A 79 5.14 -5.32 1.09
N PHE A 80 4.48 -4.63 2.01
CA PHE A 80 3.99 -5.22 3.25
C PHE A 80 2.55 -5.68 3.09
N TRP A 81 2.28 -6.93 3.44
CA TRP A 81 1.00 -7.58 3.22
C TRP A 81 0.68 -8.61 4.33
N ALA A 82 -0.53 -9.20 4.28
CA ALA A 82 -0.91 -10.34 5.11
C ALA A 82 -1.96 -11.22 4.41
N THR A 83 -2.06 -12.49 4.81
CA THR A 83 -2.99 -13.46 4.19
C THR A 83 -4.46 -13.12 4.44
N TRP A 84 -4.78 -12.44 5.53
CA TRP A 84 -6.12 -12.01 5.94
C TRP A 84 -6.54 -10.64 5.36
N CYS A 85 -5.68 -9.99 4.55
CA CYS A 85 -5.91 -8.65 4.02
C CYS A 85 -6.49 -8.72 2.60
N PRO A 86 -7.80 -8.47 2.38
CA PRO A 86 -8.41 -8.59 1.06
C PRO A 86 -7.78 -7.69 -0.01
N PRO A 87 -7.51 -6.38 0.22
CA PRO A 87 -6.85 -5.55 -0.79
C PRO A 87 -5.42 -6.01 -1.09
N CYS A 88 -4.68 -6.59 -0.12
CA CYS A 88 -3.38 -7.19 -0.36
C CYS A 88 -3.48 -8.40 -1.30
N GLN A 89 -4.50 -9.23 -1.13
CA GLN A 89 -4.71 -10.39 -1.99
C GLN A 89 -4.99 -9.98 -3.44
N GLU A 90 -5.75 -8.91 -3.66
CA GLU A 90 -6.00 -8.38 -5.01
C GLU A 90 -4.71 -7.84 -5.65
N GLU A 91 -3.85 -7.18 -4.88
CA GLU A 91 -2.55 -6.73 -5.35
C GLU A 91 -1.63 -7.91 -5.71
N LEU A 92 -1.54 -8.92 -4.84
CA LEU A 92 -0.67 -10.09 -5.02
C LEU A 92 -1.01 -10.90 -6.28
N LYS A 93 -2.27 -10.93 -6.73
CA LYS A 93 -2.66 -11.56 -8.00
C LYS A 93 -1.97 -10.95 -9.21
N ARG A 94 -1.53 -9.69 -9.10
CA ARG A 94 -0.88 -8.94 -10.17
C ARG A 94 0.64 -9.09 -10.17
N VAL A 95 1.23 -9.48 -9.02
CA VAL A 95 2.68 -9.46 -8.78
C VAL A 95 3.45 -10.26 -9.82
N GLN A 96 3.04 -11.50 -10.11
CA GLN A 96 3.80 -12.34 -11.04
C GLN A 96 3.94 -11.65 -12.40
N LYS A 97 2.85 -11.27 -13.02
CA LYS A 97 2.80 -10.70 -14.37
C LYS A 97 3.37 -9.28 -14.43
N ASP A 98 2.89 -8.40 -13.51
CA ASP A 98 3.11 -6.96 -13.64
C ASP A 98 4.39 -6.49 -12.94
N ILE A 99 5.00 -7.34 -12.09
CA ILE A 99 6.25 -7.03 -11.38
C ILE A 99 7.34 -8.02 -11.76
N ILE A 100 7.18 -9.31 -11.42
CA ILE A 100 8.26 -10.29 -11.56
C ILE A 100 8.65 -10.49 -13.04
N ASP A 101 7.67 -10.77 -13.90
CA ASP A 101 7.93 -11.02 -15.31
C ASP A 101 8.34 -9.75 -16.05
N ARG A 102 7.72 -8.63 -15.71
CA ARG A 102 7.97 -7.32 -16.35
C ARG A 102 9.37 -6.78 -16.10
N PHE A 103 9.88 -6.94 -14.88
CA PHE A 103 11.20 -6.41 -14.50
C PHE A 103 12.30 -7.48 -14.43
N LYS A 104 12.04 -8.66 -14.98
CA LYS A 104 13.03 -9.75 -15.06
C LYS A 104 14.31 -9.27 -15.77
N GLY A 105 15.45 -9.53 -15.15
CA GLY A 105 16.76 -9.15 -15.69
C GLY A 105 17.16 -7.68 -15.53
N LYS A 106 16.34 -6.87 -14.84
CA LYS A 106 16.69 -5.50 -14.45
C LYS A 106 17.39 -5.46 -13.08
N ASP A 107 18.10 -4.38 -12.78
CA ASP A 107 18.61 -4.10 -11.43
C ASP A 107 17.48 -3.77 -10.46
N PHE A 108 16.64 -4.76 -10.22
CA PHE A 108 15.41 -4.67 -9.47
C PHE A 108 15.25 -5.83 -8.49
N VAL A 109 14.74 -5.54 -7.30
CA VAL A 109 14.37 -6.53 -6.29
C VAL A 109 12.96 -6.26 -5.78
N PHE A 110 12.13 -7.28 -5.74
CA PHE A 110 10.82 -7.26 -5.11
C PHE A 110 10.85 -8.02 -3.78
N LEU A 111 10.47 -7.36 -2.70
CA LEU A 111 10.39 -7.92 -1.35
C LEU A 111 8.93 -7.86 -0.86
N ALA A 112 8.17 -8.93 -1.09
CA ALA A 112 6.84 -9.10 -0.49
C ALA A 112 7.01 -9.62 0.95
N ILE A 113 6.82 -8.79 1.96
CA ILE A 113 7.04 -9.12 3.37
C ILE A 113 5.70 -9.30 4.07
N SER A 114 5.38 -10.55 4.49
CA SER A 114 4.20 -10.84 5.31
C SER A 114 4.44 -10.41 6.73
N ARG A 115 3.54 -9.60 7.30
CA ARG A 115 3.63 -9.13 8.68
C ARG A 115 2.70 -9.89 9.63
N GLU A 116 3.20 -10.18 10.86
CA GLU A 116 2.40 -10.78 11.95
C GLU A 116 1.81 -12.16 11.62
N GLU A 117 2.48 -12.91 10.77
CA GLU A 117 2.05 -14.25 10.36
C GLU A 117 3.20 -15.25 10.45
N SER A 118 2.89 -16.47 10.87
CA SER A 118 3.84 -17.56 10.88
C SER A 118 4.19 -18.05 9.48
N LYS A 119 5.34 -18.68 9.34
CA LYS A 119 5.76 -19.34 8.08
C LYS A 119 4.70 -20.31 7.55
N GLU A 120 4.04 -21.05 8.47
CA GLU A 120 3.00 -22.02 8.12
C GLU A 120 1.75 -21.37 7.53
N GLN A 121 1.32 -20.20 8.04
CA GLN A 121 0.19 -19.45 7.49
C GLN A 121 0.51 -18.97 6.07
N VAL A 122 1.69 -18.38 5.89
CA VAL A 122 2.17 -17.92 4.57
C VAL A 122 2.32 -19.09 3.60
N LYS A 123 2.83 -20.25 4.06
CA LYS A 123 2.95 -21.47 3.25
C LYS A 123 1.61 -21.91 2.68
N LYS A 124 0.62 -22.11 3.55
CA LYS A 124 -0.74 -22.52 3.14
C LYS A 124 -1.37 -21.56 2.16
N PHE A 125 -1.15 -20.26 2.36
CA PHE A 125 -1.64 -19.21 1.47
C PHE A 125 -0.96 -19.27 0.08
N ARG A 126 0.38 -19.41 0.03
CA ARG A 126 1.15 -19.56 -1.21
C ARG A 126 0.68 -20.77 -2.03
N GLU A 127 0.59 -21.93 -1.39
CA GLU A 127 0.18 -23.19 -2.02
C GLU A 127 -1.24 -23.09 -2.59
N ARG A 128 -2.19 -22.56 -1.80
CA ARG A 128 -3.58 -22.38 -2.24
C ARG A 128 -3.73 -21.47 -3.46
N ASN A 129 -2.87 -20.44 -3.57
CA ASN A 129 -2.93 -19.45 -4.65
C ASN A 129 -1.93 -19.73 -5.78
N GLY A 130 -1.09 -20.76 -5.68
CA GLY A 130 -0.07 -21.08 -6.66
C GLY A 130 1.03 -20.02 -6.81
N TYR A 131 1.32 -19.25 -5.75
CA TYR A 131 2.34 -18.20 -5.80
C TYR A 131 3.74 -18.78 -5.67
N THR A 132 4.62 -18.44 -6.62
CA THR A 132 6.01 -18.90 -6.69
C THR A 132 7.02 -17.79 -6.45
N PHE A 133 6.62 -16.53 -6.54
CA PHE A 133 7.52 -15.39 -6.32
C PHE A 133 8.06 -15.33 -4.87
N PRO A 134 9.23 -14.70 -4.66
CA PRO A 134 9.85 -14.59 -3.34
C PRO A 134 8.96 -13.87 -2.33
N MET A 135 8.85 -14.42 -1.11
CA MET A 135 8.14 -13.80 0.01
C MET A 135 9.03 -13.82 1.24
N GLY A 136 9.07 -12.69 1.94
CA GLY A 136 9.74 -12.51 3.22
C GLY A 136 8.76 -12.63 4.39
N LEU A 137 9.30 -12.86 5.57
CA LEU A 137 8.54 -13.08 6.80
C LEU A 137 8.91 -12.02 7.85
N ASP A 138 7.90 -11.46 8.50
CA ASP A 138 8.04 -10.54 9.63
C ASP A 138 7.01 -10.91 10.72
N PRO A 139 7.12 -12.12 11.33
CA PRO A 139 6.12 -12.65 12.26
C PRO A 139 5.96 -11.79 13.52
N GLU A 140 7.02 -11.13 13.96
CA GLU A 140 7.04 -10.28 15.14
C GLU A 140 6.83 -8.80 14.80
N ARG A 141 6.57 -8.47 13.52
CA ARG A 141 6.36 -7.11 13.03
C ARG A 141 7.56 -6.17 13.24
N LYS A 142 8.74 -6.71 13.45
CA LYS A 142 9.97 -5.94 13.72
C LYS A 142 10.43 -5.10 12.53
N ILE A 143 10.15 -5.56 11.31
CA ILE A 143 10.50 -4.85 10.08
C ILE A 143 9.42 -3.79 9.81
N TYR A 144 8.15 -4.21 9.74
CA TYR A 144 7.04 -3.30 9.42
C TYR A 144 6.96 -2.09 10.36
N SER A 145 7.15 -2.29 11.68
CA SER A 145 7.09 -1.21 12.67
C SER A 145 8.17 -0.14 12.54
N LYS A 146 9.20 -0.35 11.71
CA LYS A 146 10.15 0.70 11.32
C LYS A 146 9.61 1.64 10.23
N PHE A 147 8.61 1.21 9.49
CA PHE A 147 8.02 1.94 8.36
C PHE A 147 6.68 2.56 8.69
N ALA A 148 5.86 1.85 9.48
CA ALA A 148 4.49 2.28 9.77
C ALA A 148 3.91 1.62 11.01
N THR A 149 2.85 2.24 11.54
CA THR A 149 2.10 1.73 12.71
C THR A 149 0.86 0.93 12.32
N ALA A 150 0.25 1.20 11.16
CA ALA A 150 -0.97 0.51 10.71
C ALA A 150 -1.10 0.52 9.18
N THR A 151 -2.17 -0.10 8.68
CA THR A 151 -2.63 -0.13 7.28
C THR A 151 -1.70 -0.86 6.31
N ILE A 152 -2.22 -1.92 5.70
CA ILE A 152 -1.66 -2.67 4.58
C ILE A 152 -2.73 -2.85 3.46
N PRO A 153 -2.36 -3.12 2.19
CA PRO A 153 -0.98 -3.20 1.70
C PRO A 153 -0.27 -1.86 1.81
N ARG A 154 1.05 -1.91 1.95
CA ARG A 154 1.86 -0.70 1.96
C ARG A 154 3.13 -0.95 1.15
N ASN A 155 3.36 -0.08 0.18
CA ASN A 155 4.46 -0.21 -0.76
C ASN A 155 5.47 0.92 -0.58
N PHE A 156 6.75 0.59 -0.70
CA PHE A 156 7.84 1.55 -0.68
C PHE A 156 8.76 1.26 -1.86
N ILE A 157 9.00 2.27 -2.71
CA ILE A 157 10.03 2.19 -3.74
C ILE A 157 11.30 2.83 -3.19
N ILE A 158 12.40 2.08 -3.26
CA ILE A 158 13.71 2.50 -2.81
C ILE A 158 14.62 2.63 -4.04
N ASP A 159 15.34 3.74 -4.14
CA ASP A 159 16.26 3.99 -5.23
C ASP A 159 17.61 3.27 -5.05
N LYS A 160 18.48 3.35 -6.06
CA LYS A 160 19.82 2.74 -6.06
C LYS A 160 20.74 3.26 -4.94
N LYS A 161 20.42 4.43 -4.34
CA LYS A 161 21.17 5.01 -3.22
C LYS A 161 20.63 4.56 -1.85
N GLY A 162 19.50 3.84 -1.82
CA GLY A 162 18.83 3.43 -0.60
C GLY A 162 17.85 4.48 -0.06
N LYS A 163 17.42 5.44 -0.89
CA LYS A 163 16.43 6.46 -0.52
C LYS A 163 15.02 6.01 -0.87
N ILE A 164 14.07 6.30 -0.01
CA ILE A 164 12.64 6.13 -0.28
C ILE A 164 12.21 7.19 -1.32
N VAL A 165 11.71 6.76 -2.46
CA VAL A 165 11.28 7.66 -3.56
C VAL A 165 9.78 7.61 -3.85
N GLU A 166 9.07 6.64 -3.26
CA GLU A 166 7.62 6.53 -3.35
C GLU A 166 7.08 5.78 -2.13
N ILE A 167 5.90 6.16 -1.66
CA ILE A 167 5.15 5.48 -0.59
C ILE A 167 3.71 5.38 -1.08
N GLU A 168 3.18 4.15 -1.16
CA GLU A 168 1.79 3.90 -1.53
C GLU A 168 1.09 3.14 -0.40
N VAL A 169 -0.11 3.59 -0.01
CA VAL A 169 -0.88 3.04 1.10
C VAL A 169 -2.23 2.56 0.61
N GLY A 170 -2.53 1.29 0.82
CA GLY A 170 -3.71 0.64 0.28
C GLY A 170 -3.50 0.17 -1.16
N TYR A 171 -4.57 -0.32 -1.78
CA TYR A 171 -4.56 -0.81 -3.15
C TYR A 171 -5.77 -0.28 -3.92
N THR A 172 -5.50 0.35 -5.05
CA THR A 172 -6.43 0.53 -6.15
C THR A 172 -5.71 0.15 -7.46
N LYS A 173 -6.49 -0.19 -8.49
CA LYS A 173 -5.90 -0.52 -9.80
C LYS A 173 -5.12 0.65 -10.39
N GLU A 174 -5.61 1.86 -10.18
CA GLU A 174 -5.04 3.11 -10.66
C GLU A 174 -3.73 3.45 -9.94
N ALA A 175 -3.69 3.34 -8.61
CA ALA A 175 -2.49 3.56 -7.80
C ALA A 175 -1.41 2.53 -8.14
N PHE A 176 -1.79 1.26 -8.25
CA PHE A 176 -0.87 0.19 -8.66
C PHE A 176 -0.29 0.44 -10.06
N ALA A 177 -1.10 0.88 -11.04
CA ALA A 177 -0.62 1.21 -12.37
C ALA A 177 0.41 2.35 -12.36
N LYS A 178 0.14 3.42 -11.58
CA LYS A 178 1.09 4.54 -11.39
C LYS A 178 2.40 4.09 -10.74
N MET A 179 2.32 3.20 -9.76
CA MET A 179 3.51 2.61 -9.13
C MET A 179 4.35 1.84 -10.15
N ILE A 180 3.74 1.04 -11.02
CA ILE A 180 4.44 0.34 -12.12
C ILE A 180 5.10 1.33 -13.08
N GLU A 181 4.40 2.38 -13.51
CA GLU A 181 4.98 3.43 -14.36
C GLU A 181 6.19 4.12 -13.71
N LYS A 182 6.14 4.33 -12.39
CA LYS A 182 7.26 4.88 -11.62
C LYS A 182 8.46 3.95 -11.66
N LEU A 183 8.25 2.65 -11.43
CA LEU A 183 9.31 1.63 -11.52
C LEU A 183 9.92 1.58 -12.91
N GLU A 184 9.12 1.65 -13.98
CA GLU A 184 9.62 1.71 -15.36
C GLU A 184 10.53 2.91 -15.62
N LYS A 185 10.18 4.07 -15.06
CA LYS A 185 11.01 5.29 -15.18
C LYS A 185 12.34 5.16 -14.45
N LEU A 186 12.35 4.49 -13.29
CA LEU A 186 13.57 4.30 -12.48
C LEU A 186 14.50 3.21 -13.03
N LEU A 187 13.98 2.28 -13.85
CA LEU A 187 14.69 1.13 -14.41
C LEU A 187 15.10 1.31 -15.89
N LYS A 188 14.88 2.48 -16.44
CA LYS A 188 15.43 2.88 -17.76
C LYS A 188 16.90 3.20 -17.64
#